data_cc738b15f523df88e3f50fe0b9378ae9
#
_entry.id   cc738b15f523df88e3f50fe0b9378ae9
#
_cell.length_a   1.000
_cell.length_b   1.000
_cell.length_c   1.000
_cell.angle_alpha   90.00
_cell.angle_beta   90.00
_cell.angle_gamma   90.00
#
_symmetry.space_group_name_H-M   'P 1'
#
loop_
_entity.id
_entity.type
_entity.pdbx_description
1 polymer ?
#
loop_
_entity_poly.entity_id
_entity_poly.type
_entity_poly.pdbx_seq_one_letter_code
_entity_poly.pdbx_strand_id
1 'polypeptide(L)'
;MTEKQMFDFLVAGGLSEHGAAVLLGHFQAESGLNSRNLQNSFQKKLGHTDDSYTEAVDNGTYSNFDRDGAGYGLAQWTYWSRKANLRNFAEQAGKSIGDPEMQLSFALHELSGYKTVIQALKTATSIREASDIVLEQYEKPADQSEEVKVKRAGYGQEIYNRCTGRNEEEKELNTRS
;
A
#
# COMPACT_ATOMS: atom_id res chain seq x y z
N MET A 1 -12.71 -2.41 4.43
CA MET A 1 -11.85 -2.06 5.60
C MET A 1 -11.70 -0.56 5.72
N THR A 2 -11.77 -0.06 6.94
CA THR A 2 -11.41 1.32 7.25
C THR A 2 -9.89 1.50 7.32
N GLU A 3 -9.42 2.73 7.30
CA GLU A 3 -8.00 3.06 7.50
C GLU A 3 -7.48 2.47 8.83
N LYS A 4 -8.23 2.63 9.91
CA LYS A 4 -7.87 2.08 11.23
C LYS A 4 -7.80 0.55 11.22
N GLN A 5 -8.71 -0.12 10.53
CA GLN A 5 -8.67 -1.58 10.41
C GLN A 5 -7.45 -2.04 9.61
N MET A 6 -7.08 -1.33 8.54
CA MET A 6 -5.86 -1.62 7.77
C MET A 6 -4.61 -1.43 8.64
N PHE A 7 -4.56 -0.34 9.40
CA PHE A 7 -3.48 -0.05 10.33
C PHE A 7 -3.34 -1.16 11.38
N ASP A 8 -4.43 -1.54 12.03
CA ASP A 8 -4.43 -2.58 13.05
C ASP A 8 -4.01 -3.94 12.47
N PHE A 9 -4.44 -4.25 11.25
CA PHE A 9 -4.04 -5.48 10.55
C PHE A 9 -2.53 -5.54 10.32
N LEU A 10 -1.93 -4.44 9.87
CA LEU A 10 -0.49 -4.37 9.62
C LEU A 10 0.32 -4.46 10.92
N VAL A 11 -0.13 -3.83 11.99
CA VAL A 11 0.51 -3.93 13.31
C VAL A 11 0.42 -5.36 13.84
N ALA A 12 -0.74 -6.00 13.72
CA ALA A 12 -0.91 -7.41 14.09
C ALA A 12 -0.02 -8.32 13.23
N GLY A 13 0.25 -7.94 11.99
CA GLY A 13 1.15 -8.63 11.08
C GLY A 13 2.64 -8.43 11.35
N GLY A 14 3.00 -7.64 12.37
CA GLY A 14 4.37 -7.48 12.84
C GLY A 14 5.03 -6.14 12.56
N LEU A 15 4.36 -5.20 11.89
CA LEU A 15 4.91 -3.86 11.69
C LEU A 15 4.79 -3.03 12.98
N SER A 16 5.72 -2.08 13.17
CA SER A 16 5.54 -1.06 14.20
C SER A 16 4.39 -0.13 13.83
N GLU A 17 3.87 0.62 14.77
CA GLU A 17 2.82 1.61 14.48
C GLU A 17 3.29 2.64 13.44
N HIS A 18 4.52 3.13 13.54
CA HIS A 18 5.11 4.01 12.53
C HIS A 18 5.26 3.31 11.18
N GLY A 19 5.73 2.07 11.17
CA GLY A 19 5.88 1.28 9.95
C GLY A 19 4.55 1.02 9.25
N ALA A 20 3.50 0.67 9.98
CA ALA A 20 2.16 0.50 9.44
C ALA A 20 1.64 1.80 8.81
N ALA A 21 1.81 2.93 9.50
CA ALA A 21 1.41 4.24 8.99
C ALA A 21 2.20 4.64 7.75
N VAL A 22 3.50 4.36 7.71
CA VAL A 22 4.35 4.60 6.54
C VAL A 22 3.85 3.83 5.32
N LEU A 23 3.59 2.54 5.46
CA LEU A 23 3.12 1.73 4.34
C LEU A 23 1.76 2.23 3.83
N LEU A 24 0.84 2.53 4.74
CA LEU A 24 -0.46 3.09 4.36
C LEU A 24 -0.34 4.48 3.73
N GLY A 25 0.63 5.29 4.14
CA GLY A 25 0.92 6.58 3.51
C GLY A 25 1.31 6.43 2.04
N HIS A 26 2.11 5.43 1.71
CA HIS A 26 2.42 5.09 0.32
C HIS A 26 1.19 4.60 -0.43
N PHE A 27 0.36 3.75 0.17
CA PHE A 27 -0.88 3.28 -0.45
C PHE A 27 -1.89 4.42 -0.63
N GLN A 28 -1.92 5.39 0.27
CA GLN A 28 -2.71 6.61 0.09
C GLN A 28 -2.27 7.38 -1.16
N ALA A 29 -0.96 7.54 -1.37
CA ALA A 29 -0.41 8.20 -2.55
C ALA A 29 -0.72 7.43 -3.84
N GLU A 30 -0.64 6.10 -3.81
CA GLU A 30 -0.83 5.25 -4.99
C GLU A 30 -2.30 5.12 -5.38
N SER A 31 -3.18 4.84 -4.45
CA SER A 31 -4.57 4.43 -4.74
C SER A 31 -5.64 5.14 -3.91
N GLY A 32 -5.26 6.05 -3.02
CA GLY A 32 -6.20 6.63 -2.06
C GLY A 32 -6.76 5.59 -1.08
N LEU A 33 -6.01 4.53 -0.79
CA LEU A 33 -6.43 3.37 0.01
C LEU A 33 -7.60 2.60 -0.60
N ASN A 34 -7.79 2.70 -1.91
CA ASN A 34 -8.82 1.95 -2.63
C ASN A 34 -8.23 0.65 -3.19
N SER A 35 -8.59 -0.48 -2.59
CA SER A 35 -8.09 -1.80 -2.99
C SER A 35 -8.59 -2.27 -4.37
N ARG A 36 -9.63 -1.64 -4.89
CA ARG A 36 -10.20 -1.96 -6.21
C ARG A 36 -9.75 -0.99 -7.30
N ASN A 37 -8.85 -0.07 -6.98
CA ASN A 37 -8.46 1.00 -7.91
C ASN A 37 -7.70 0.46 -9.12
N LEU A 38 -8.33 0.53 -10.27
CA LEU A 38 -7.68 0.44 -11.57
C LEU A 38 -7.05 1.80 -11.88
N GLN A 39 -5.78 1.82 -12.24
CA GLN A 39 -5.07 3.05 -12.61
C GLN A 39 -5.94 3.93 -13.50
N ASN A 40 -6.21 5.16 -13.07
CA ASN A 40 -7.21 6.02 -13.68
C ASN A 40 -6.98 6.25 -15.18
N SER A 41 -5.72 6.40 -15.59
CA SER A 41 -5.34 6.59 -17.00
C SER A 41 -5.64 5.38 -17.89
N PHE A 42 -5.89 4.21 -17.32
CA PHE A 42 -6.22 2.98 -18.07
C PHE A 42 -7.70 2.68 -18.12
N GLN A 43 -8.55 3.35 -17.36
CA GLN A 43 -9.99 3.07 -17.34
C GLN A 43 -10.62 3.21 -18.70
N LYS A 44 -10.39 4.34 -19.38
CA LYS A 44 -10.90 4.59 -20.72
C LYS A 44 -10.27 3.65 -21.77
N LYS A 45 -8.97 3.45 -21.68
CA LYS A 45 -8.20 2.62 -22.60
C LYS A 45 -8.66 1.16 -22.57
N LEU A 46 -8.93 0.61 -21.39
CA LEU A 46 -9.37 -0.76 -21.22
C LEU A 46 -10.89 -0.92 -21.25
N GLY A 47 -11.65 0.19 -21.19
CA GLY A 47 -13.11 0.16 -21.15
C GLY A 47 -13.67 -0.39 -19.85
N HIS A 48 -12.98 -0.17 -18.74
CA HIS A 48 -13.38 -0.66 -17.41
C HIS A 48 -13.43 0.45 -16.36
N THR A 49 -14.33 0.28 -15.40
CA THR A 49 -14.29 0.95 -14.08
C THR A 49 -13.51 0.09 -13.09
N ASP A 50 -13.24 0.61 -11.91
CA ASP A 50 -12.63 -0.18 -10.82
C ASP A 50 -13.42 -1.47 -10.57
N ASP A 51 -14.74 -1.36 -10.46
CA ASP A 51 -15.61 -2.50 -10.15
C ASP A 51 -15.71 -3.49 -11.31
N SER A 52 -15.94 -3.00 -12.54
CA SER A 52 -16.07 -3.89 -13.70
C SER A 52 -14.78 -4.64 -14.01
N TYR A 53 -13.63 -3.99 -13.82
CA TYR A 53 -12.32 -4.60 -13.99
C TYR A 53 -12.10 -5.72 -12.95
N THR A 54 -12.36 -5.42 -11.68
CA THR A 54 -12.23 -6.40 -10.59
C THR A 54 -13.13 -7.60 -10.85
N GLU A 55 -14.40 -7.39 -11.17
CA GLU A 55 -15.35 -8.46 -11.45
C GLU A 55 -14.93 -9.31 -12.65
N ALA A 56 -14.47 -8.67 -13.74
CA ALA A 56 -14.06 -9.38 -14.95
C ALA A 56 -12.79 -10.23 -14.73
N VAL A 57 -11.85 -9.75 -13.93
CA VAL A 57 -10.67 -10.55 -13.54
C VAL A 57 -11.10 -11.70 -12.64
N ASP A 58 -11.91 -11.45 -11.62
CA ASP A 58 -12.35 -12.48 -10.67
C ASP A 58 -13.14 -13.59 -11.35
N ASN A 59 -14.01 -13.27 -12.31
CA ASN A 59 -14.85 -14.26 -12.99
C ASN A 59 -14.19 -14.90 -14.22
N GLY A 60 -12.98 -14.48 -14.58
CA GLY A 60 -12.20 -15.03 -15.69
C GLY A 60 -12.57 -14.51 -17.08
N THR A 61 -13.47 -13.54 -17.19
CA THR A 61 -13.84 -12.95 -18.50
C THR A 61 -12.78 -11.99 -19.06
N TYR A 62 -11.91 -11.46 -18.20
CA TYR A 62 -10.75 -10.66 -18.58
C TYR A 62 -9.47 -11.39 -18.21
N SER A 63 -8.68 -11.77 -19.21
CA SER A 63 -7.50 -12.63 -19.05
C SER A 63 -6.16 -11.89 -19.04
N ASN A 64 -6.15 -10.57 -19.30
CA ASN A 64 -4.93 -9.78 -19.47
C ASN A 64 -4.49 -9.03 -18.21
N PHE A 65 -4.95 -9.43 -17.03
CA PHE A 65 -4.63 -8.74 -15.78
C PHE A 65 -3.13 -8.52 -15.58
N ASP A 66 -2.34 -9.56 -15.84
CA ASP A 66 -0.87 -9.53 -15.70
C ASP A 66 -0.13 -9.04 -16.95
N ARG A 67 -0.84 -8.63 -18.00
CA ARG A 67 -0.23 -8.22 -19.29
C ARG A 67 -0.66 -6.83 -19.76
N ASP A 68 -1.60 -6.20 -19.10
CA ASP A 68 -2.17 -4.94 -19.57
C ASP A 68 -1.34 -3.70 -19.19
N GLY A 69 -0.35 -3.84 -18.32
CA GLY A 69 0.49 -2.73 -17.87
C GLY A 69 -0.19 -1.72 -16.96
N ALA A 70 -1.43 -1.98 -16.53
CA ALA A 70 -2.18 -1.09 -15.67
C ALA A 70 -1.89 -1.35 -14.19
N GLY A 71 -1.73 -0.29 -13.41
CA GLY A 71 -1.64 -0.39 -11.95
C GLY A 71 -2.99 -0.79 -11.35
N TYR A 72 -2.96 -1.63 -10.31
CA TYR A 72 -4.17 -2.10 -9.64
C TYR A 72 -3.96 -2.23 -8.14
N GLY A 73 -4.98 -1.85 -7.38
CA GLY A 73 -5.08 -2.09 -5.95
C GLY A 73 -4.31 -1.10 -5.08
N LEU A 74 -4.17 -1.42 -3.81
CA LEU A 74 -3.59 -0.53 -2.79
C LEU A 74 -2.20 0.00 -3.17
N ALA A 75 -1.30 -0.88 -3.61
CA ALA A 75 0.08 -0.53 -3.97
C ALA A 75 0.24 -0.16 -5.45
N GLN A 76 -0.84 -0.18 -6.22
CA GLN A 76 -0.80 -0.01 -7.69
C GLN A 76 0.20 -0.97 -8.34
N TRP A 77 0.05 -2.26 -8.04
CA TRP A 77 0.85 -3.31 -8.66
C TRP A 77 0.71 -3.23 -10.17
N THR A 78 1.82 -3.14 -10.88
CA THR A 78 1.85 -2.85 -12.33
C THR A 78 2.65 -3.89 -13.10
N TYR A 79 3.84 -4.26 -12.60
CA TYR A 79 4.73 -5.18 -13.27
C TYR A 79 4.07 -6.57 -13.40
N TRP A 80 4.22 -7.20 -14.56
CA TRP A 80 3.48 -8.41 -14.91
C TRP A 80 3.60 -9.53 -13.86
N SER A 81 4.80 -9.79 -13.36
CA SER A 81 5.03 -10.87 -12.37
C SER A 81 4.43 -10.53 -11.01
N ARG A 82 4.42 -9.27 -10.61
CA ARG A 82 3.78 -8.85 -9.36
C ARG A 82 2.26 -8.98 -9.44
N LYS A 83 1.67 -8.62 -10.58
CA LYS A 83 0.23 -8.79 -10.82
C LYS A 83 -0.16 -10.26 -10.90
N ALA A 84 0.64 -11.08 -11.58
CA ALA A 84 0.43 -12.53 -11.61
C ALA A 84 0.48 -13.14 -10.22
N ASN A 85 1.45 -12.72 -9.40
CA ASN A 85 1.58 -13.18 -8.02
C ASN A 85 0.39 -12.74 -7.15
N LEU A 86 -0.08 -11.50 -7.31
CA LEU A 86 -1.26 -11.00 -6.60
C LEU A 86 -2.50 -11.84 -6.93
N ARG A 87 -2.75 -12.09 -8.21
CA ARG A 87 -3.89 -12.92 -8.66
C ARG A 87 -3.79 -14.33 -8.08
N ASN A 88 -2.64 -14.96 -8.18
CA ASN A 88 -2.44 -16.32 -7.65
C ASN A 88 -2.64 -16.37 -6.14
N PHE A 89 -2.15 -15.37 -5.42
CA PHE A 89 -2.34 -15.27 -3.98
C PHE A 89 -3.83 -15.13 -3.61
N ALA A 90 -4.56 -14.30 -4.34
CA ALA A 90 -6.00 -14.14 -4.16
C ALA A 90 -6.77 -15.44 -4.43
N GLU A 91 -6.46 -16.13 -5.53
CA GLU A 91 -7.08 -17.42 -5.88
C GLU A 91 -6.85 -18.47 -4.79
N GLN A 92 -5.63 -18.59 -4.29
CA GLN A 92 -5.29 -19.53 -3.21
C GLN A 92 -6.02 -19.19 -1.90
N ALA A 93 -6.24 -17.90 -1.64
CA ALA A 93 -6.99 -17.45 -0.47
C ALA A 93 -8.52 -17.56 -0.65
N GLY A 94 -9.00 -17.87 -1.85
CA GLY A 94 -10.42 -17.85 -2.17
C GLY A 94 -11.05 -16.45 -2.07
N LYS A 95 -10.27 -15.42 -2.41
CA LYS A 95 -10.69 -14.00 -2.31
C LYS A 95 -10.64 -13.31 -3.66
N SER A 96 -11.45 -12.25 -3.79
CA SER A 96 -11.34 -11.31 -4.90
C SER A 96 -9.96 -10.67 -4.95
N ILE A 97 -9.48 -10.35 -6.16
CA ILE A 97 -8.26 -9.54 -6.30
C ILE A 97 -8.37 -8.18 -5.62
N GLY A 98 -9.59 -7.67 -5.46
CA GLY A 98 -9.88 -6.38 -4.82
C GLY A 98 -10.12 -6.45 -3.31
N ASP A 99 -10.02 -7.62 -2.69
CA ASP A 99 -10.19 -7.75 -1.25
C ASP A 99 -9.05 -7.04 -0.51
N PRO A 100 -9.35 -6.05 0.36
CA PRO A 100 -8.31 -5.25 1.00
C PRO A 100 -7.46 -6.05 1.98
N GLU A 101 -8.02 -6.95 2.75
CA GLU A 101 -7.27 -7.78 3.70
C GLU A 101 -6.34 -8.74 2.96
N MET A 102 -6.81 -9.35 1.88
CA MET A 102 -5.98 -10.18 1.00
C MET A 102 -4.80 -9.36 0.45
N GLN A 103 -5.04 -8.14 0.00
CA GLN A 103 -3.97 -7.29 -0.55
C GLN A 103 -2.95 -6.88 0.51
N LEU A 104 -3.37 -6.59 1.74
CA LEU A 104 -2.46 -6.31 2.85
C LEU A 104 -1.62 -7.55 3.20
N SER A 105 -2.24 -8.73 3.22
CA SER A 105 -1.52 -10.00 3.42
C SER A 105 -0.51 -10.25 2.30
N PHE A 106 -0.89 -10.00 1.06
CA PHE A 106 0.02 -10.13 -0.09
C PHE A 106 1.18 -9.13 -0.01
N ALA A 107 0.92 -7.89 0.37
CA ALA A 107 1.97 -6.88 0.54
C ALA A 107 2.99 -7.33 1.61
N LEU A 108 2.54 -7.83 2.75
CA LEU A 108 3.43 -8.37 3.78
C LEU A 108 4.23 -9.58 3.28
N HIS A 109 3.60 -10.46 2.53
CA HIS A 109 4.27 -11.61 1.89
C HIS A 109 5.35 -11.14 0.91
N GLU A 110 5.01 -10.19 0.02
CA GLU A 110 5.95 -9.62 -0.94
C GLU A 110 7.11 -8.92 -0.23
N LEU A 111 6.82 -8.13 0.81
CA LEU A 111 7.81 -7.41 1.60
C LEU A 111 8.77 -8.35 2.34
N SER A 112 8.37 -9.58 2.64
CA SER A 112 9.27 -10.56 3.26
C SER A 112 10.51 -10.86 2.42
N GLY A 113 10.43 -10.62 1.11
CA GLY A 113 11.57 -10.71 0.19
C GLY A 113 12.43 -9.45 0.10
N TYR A 114 11.99 -8.35 0.71
CA TYR A 114 12.68 -7.05 0.75
C TYR A 114 13.23 -6.82 2.16
N LYS A 115 14.32 -7.48 2.50
CA LYS A 115 14.84 -7.56 3.88
C LYS A 115 15.07 -6.20 4.54
N THR A 116 15.67 -5.24 3.83
CA THR A 116 15.92 -3.90 4.36
C THR A 116 14.60 -3.14 4.61
N VAL A 117 13.66 -3.24 3.68
CA VAL A 117 12.36 -2.55 3.78
C VAL A 117 11.54 -3.12 4.93
N ILE A 118 11.38 -4.44 4.98
CA ILE A 118 10.55 -5.06 6.03
C ILE A 118 11.14 -4.83 7.41
N GLN A 119 12.46 -4.86 7.54
CA GLN A 119 13.13 -4.56 8.81
C GLN A 119 12.87 -3.11 9.23
N ALA A 120 12.98 -2.16 8.30
CA ALA A 120 12.67 -0.76 8.58
C ALA A 120 11.23 -0.58 9.04
N LEU A 121 10.26 -1.25 8.39
CA LEU A 121 8.84 -1.17 8.76
C LEU A 121 8.52 -1.83 10.09
N LYS A 122 9.23 -2.89 10.46
CA LYS A 122 9.05 -3.56 11.77
C LYS A 122 9.63 -2.77 12.92
N THR A 123 10.68 -2.00 12.70
CA THR A 123 11.44 -1.34 13.76
C THR A 123 11.30 0.18 13.78
N ALA A 124 10.59 0.76 12.80
CA ALA A 124 10.45 2.21 12.69
C ALA A 124 9.87 2.84 13.97
N THR A 125 10.50 3.91 14.42
CA THR A 125 10.06 4.77 15.54
C THR A 125 9.80 6.20 15.08
N SER A 126 9.95 6.45 13.77
CA SER A 126 9.67 7.72 13.12
C SER A 126 9.20 7.46 11.69
N ILE A 127 8.65 8.49 11.02
CA ILE A 127 8.00 8.32 9.70
C ILE A 127 8.99 8.49 8.56
N ARG A 128 9.73 9.61 8.48
CA ARG A 128 10.43 10.03 7.26
C ARG A 128 11.45 9.01 6.76
N GLU A 129 12.31 8.52 7.62
CA GLU A 129 13.38 7.61 7.23
C GLU A 129 12.82 6.30 6.65
N ALA A 130 11.85 5.69 7.33
CA ALA A 130 11.20 4.47 6.85
C ALA A 130 10.41 4.71 5.56
N SER A 131 9.76 5.87 5.44
CA SER A 131 9.03 6.25 4.23
C SER A 131 9.95 6.36 3.02
N ASP A 132 11.11 6.97 3.17
CA ASP A 132 12.09 7.10 2.09
C ASP A 132 12.63 5.73 1.65
N ILE A 133 12.85 4.82 2.58
CA ILE A 133 13.28 3.43 2.27
C ILE A 133 12.20 2.70 1.46
N VAL A 134 10.94 2.81 1.85
CA VAL A 134 9.81 2.21 1.11
C VAL A 134 9.73 2.79 -0.31
N LEU A 135 9.86 4.11 -0.45
CA LEU A 135 9.82 4.77 -1.75
C LEU A 135 10.93 4.28 -2.67
N GLU A 136 12.17 4.24 -2.17
CA GLU A 136 13.34 3.93 -2.98
C GLU A 136 13.47 2.44 -3.32
N GLN A 137 13.03 1.56 -2.44
CA GLN A 137 13.33 0.13 -2.55
C GLN A 137 12.10 -0.75 -2.80
N TYR A 138 10.89 -0.27 -2.56
CA TYR A 138 9.67 -1.06 -2.74
C TYR A 138 8.71 -0.45 -3.77
N GLU A 139 8.22 0.77 -3.54
CA GLU A 139 7.25 1.42 -4.44
C GLU A 139 7.91 1.91 -5.73
N LYS A 140 9.10 2.46 -5.65
CA LYS A 140 9.91 2.91 -6.80
C LYS A 140 9.12 3.73 -7.82
N PRO A 141 8.42 4.83 -7.40
CA PRO A 141 7.72 5.67 -8.35
C PRO A 141 8.71 6.32 -9.31
N ALA A 142 8.23 6.74 -10.48
CA ALA A 142 9.08 7.42 -11.46
C ALA A 142 9.67 8.72 -10.91
N ASP A 143 8.88 9.47 -10.14
CA ASP A 143 9.33 10.68 -9.45
C ASP A 143 9.73 10.35 -8.02
N GLN A 144 11.03 10.46 -7.73
CA GLN A 144 11.60 10.25 -6.39
C GLN A 144 12.20 11.56 -5.84
N SER A 145 11.62 12.69 -6.22
CA SER A 145 12.03 14.02 -5.76
C SER A 145 11.77 14.21 -4.26
N GLU A 146 12.43 15.19 -3.69
CA GLU A 146 12.21 15.61 -2.30
C GLU A 146 10.73 15.96 -2.05
N GLU A 147 10.07 16.61 -3.01
CA GLU A 147 8.65 16.95 -2.91
C GLU A 147 7.77 15.69 -2.76
N VAL A 148 8.02 14.66 -3.55
CA VAL A 148 7.30 13.37 -3.46
C VAL A 148 7.57 12.69 -2.13
N LYS A 149 8.81 12.67 -1.68
CA LYS A 149 9.21 12.09 -0.38
C LYS A 149 8.48 12.78 0.78
N VAL A 150 8.46 14.12 0.79
CA VAL A 150 7.76 14.91 1.80
C VAL A 150 6.26 14.61 1.80
N LYS A 151 5.65 14.55 0.62
CA LYS A 151 4.21 14.27 0.47
C LYS A 151 3.83 12.90 1.02
N ARG A 152 4.57 11.86 0.64
CA ARG A 152 4.30 10.48 1.11
C ARG A 152 4.54 10.33 2.61
N ALA A 153 5.60 10.91 3.13
CA ALA A 153 5.84 10.95 4.57
C ALA A 153 4.75 11.74 5.31
N GLY A 154 4.25 12.82 4.71
CA GLY A 154 3.12 13.59 5.26
C GLY A 154 1.86 12.76 5.39
N TYR A 155 1.52 11.96 4.39
CA TYR A 155 0.40 11.02 4.48
C TYR A 155 0.60 10.01 5.62
N GLY A 156 1.80 9.45 5.73
CA GLY A 156 2.14 8.53 6.81
C GLY A 156 1.99 9.17 8.19
N GLN A 157 2.46 10.40 8.36
CA GLN A 157 2.35 11.13 9.62
C GLN A 157 0.88 11.39 9.99
N GLU A 158 0.07 11.82 9.05
CA GLU A 158 -1.36 12.04 9.27
C GLU A 158 -2.08 10.75 9.67
N ILE A 159 -1.78 9.63 9.00
CA ILE A 159 -2.34 8.32 9.32
C ILE A 159 -1.91 7.88 10.72
N TYR A 160 -0.64 8.04 11.05
CA TYR A 160 -0.12 7.74 12.39
C TYR A 160 -0.89 8.51 13.46
N ASN A 161 -1.06 9.81 13.27
CA ASN A 161 -1.76 10.67 14.22
C ASN A 161 -3.22 10.23 14.40
N ARG A 162 -3.93 9.96 13.30
CA ARG A 162 -5.34 9.51 13.35
C ARG A 162 -5.50 8.15 14.00
N CYS A 163 -4.64 7.20 13.64
CA CYS A 163 -4.78 5.81 14.10
C CYS A 163 -4.31 5.59 15.53
N THR A 164 -3.38 6.39 16.01
CA THR A 164 -2.85 6.27 17.39
C THR A 164 -3.43 7.30 18.35
N GLY A 165 -4.09 8.34 17.84
CA GLY A 165 -4.52 9.47 18.66
C GLY A 165 -3.36 10.28 19.23
N ARG A 166 -2.14 10.11 18.68
CA ARG A 166 -0.93 10.81 19.12
C ARG A 166 -0.51 11.82 18.07
N ASN A 167 -0.09 13.01 18.52
CA ASN A 167 0.56 14.01 17.69
C ASN A 167 2.02 14.14 18.17
N GLU A 168 2.98 14.05 17.24
CA GLU A 168 4.40 14.15 17.61
C GLU A 168 4.75 15.54 18.16
N GLU A 169 4.05 16.59 17.77
CA GLU A 169 4.17 17.92 18.35
C GLU A 169 3.83 17.93 19.86
N GLU A 170 2.87 17.11 20.29
CA GLU A 170 2.56 16.94 21.71
C GLU A 170 3.63 16.15 22.45
N LYS A 171 4.34 15.25 21.77
CA LYS A 171 5.46 14.51 22.36
C LYS A 171 6.66 15.41 22.66
N GLU A 172 6.98 16.35 21.77
CA GLU A 172 8.06 17.31 21.98
C GLU A 172 7.75 18.25 23.16
N LEU A 173 6.48 18.65 23.31
CA LEU A 173 6.03 19.48 24.42
C LEU A 173 6.10 18.73 25.77
N ASN A 174 5.74 17.44 25.79
CA ASN A 174 5.78 16.61 26.99
C ASN A 174 7.20 16.19 27.40
N THR A 175 8.15 16.16 26.49
CA THR A 175 9.56 15.88 26.80
C THR A 175 10.33 17.13 27.24
N ARG A 176 9.78 18.34 27.03
CA ARG A 176 10.37 19.61 27.47
C ARG A 176 9.84 20.10 28.82
N SER A 177 8.82 19.48 29.35
CA SER A 177 8.29 19.74 30.69
C SER A 177 8.80 18.71 31.71
#